data_579ce7b7fdb6c9527b09bb6db5d377b3
#
_entry.id   579ce7b7fdb6c9527b09bb6db5d377b3
#
_cell.length_a   1.000
_cell.length_b   1.000
_cell.length_c   1.000
_cell.angle_alpha   90.00
_cell.angle_beta   90.00
_cell.angle_gamma   90.00
#
_symmetry.space_group_name_H-M   'P 1'
#
loop_
_entity.id
_entity.type
_entity.pdbx_description
1 polymer ?
#
loop_
_entity_poly.entity_id
_entity_poly.type
_entity_poly.pdbx_seq_one_letter_code
_entity_poly.pdbx_strand_id
1 'polypeptide(L)'
;MRYRTFGATDLATSEVAFGTWALGSNWWGETDDPDRLVARALELGITFFDTGDAYAQGRNEELVGRALARAERDRIQISTKFGYELDERRREHGEGERPQNFSPEHARRALEASLRRLRTDFVDLYQLHNPRMDAIRRDDLFAELEALRDEGKLRHYGVALGPAIGWREEGLIALETRRVSALQTVYNLLEQAPGDDFLAAARRTGAGIMARVPTSSGLLEDKYTPETTFGPTDHRRHRPRAWLVEGLQKIERLRFLVIEGERSMTQAALKWILQQPGIANVVPTVTSFAELEEFAGAADAPDLSEEELERVAELHARAFDVEPARA
;
A
#
# COMPACT_ATOMS: atom_id res chain seq x y z
N MET A 1 2.57 1.56 19.12
CA MET A 1 3.03 1.61 17.70
C MET A 1 4.55 1.49 17.65
N ARG A 2 5.11 0.67 16.78
CA ARG A 2 6.56 0.58 16.52
C ARG A 2 6.96 1.41 15.31
N TYR A 3 8.22 1.86 15.28
CA TYR A 3 8.77 2.68 14.19
C TYR A 3 10.05 2.04 13.67
N ARG A 4 10.33 2.26 12.39
CA ARG A 4 11.57 1.80 11.73
C ARG A 4 12.06 2.82 10.70
N THR A 5 13.34 2.74 10.37
CA THR A 5 13.88 3.54 9.26
C THR A 5 13.33 3.03 7.94
N PHE A 6 12.90 3.95 7.09
CA PHE A 6 12.38 3.64 5.76
C PHE A 6 13.56 3.39 4.79
N GLY A 7 13.94 2.13 4.62
CA GLY A 7 15.13 1.79 3.83
C GLY A 7 16.40 2.49 4.35
N ALA A 8 17.19 3.04 3.45
CA ALA A 8 18.37 3.85 3.74
C ALA A 8 18.09 5.36 3.75
N THR A 9 16.82 5.77 3.89
CA THR A 9 16.42 7.17 3.97
C THR A 9 16.54 7.71 5.38
N ASP A 10 16.34 9.02 5.54
CA ASP A 10 16.23 9.70 6.83
C ASP A 10 14.80 9.66 7.44
N LEU A 11 13.88 8.95 6.81
CA LEU A 11 12.49 8.85 7.28
C LEU A 11 12.34 7.79 8.35
N ALA A 12 11.75 8.15 9.49
CA ALA A 12 11.28 7.22 10.50
C ALA A 12 9.77 7.01 10.31
N THR A 13 9.37 5.82 9.87
CA THR A 13 7.96 5.49 9.59
C THR A 13 7.36 4.60 10.66
N SER A 14 6.06 4.78 10.96
CA SER A 14 5.30 3.76 11.68
C SER A 14 5.25 2.46 10.87
N GLU A 15 5.34 1.31 11.54
CA GLU A 15 5.29 -0.02 10.89
C GLU A 15 3.96 -0.24 10.15
N VAL A 16 2.88 0.29 10.71
CA VAL A 16 1.56 0.34 10.05
C VAL A 16 1.35 1.75 9.54
N ALA A 17 1.17 1.88 8.23
CA ALA A 17 0.81 3.13 7.56
C ALA A 17 -0.71 3.24 7.41
N PHE A 18 -1.22 4.43 7.19
CA PHE A 18 -2.60 4.67 6.87
C PHE A 18 -2.80 4.74 5.35
N GLY A 19 -3.35 3.67 4.76
CA GLY A 19 -3.74 3.65 3.35
C GLY A 19 -5.07 4.36 3.15
N THR A 20 -5.07 5.47 2.44
CA THR A 20 -6.24 6.35 2.29
C THR A 20 -7.14 6.01 1.11
N TRP A 21 -6.84 4.95 0.34
CA TRP A 21 -7.48 4.65 -0.93
C TRP A 21 -9.02 4.55 -0.88
N ALA A 22 -9.57 4.03 0.21
CA ALA A 22 -11.02 3.92 0.40
C ALA A 22 -11.68 5.25 0.76
N LEU A 23 -10.92 6.24 1.27
CA LEU A 23 -11.49 7.51 1.71
C LEU A 23 -12.00 8.33 0.51
N GLY A 24 -13.14 8.98 0.68
CA GLY A 24 -13.73 9.84 -0.34
C GLY A 24 -14.39 9.10 -1.52
N SER A 25 -14.49 7.77 -1.46
CA SER A 25 -15.18 6.93 -2.45
C SER A 25 -15.86 5.75 -1.76
N ASN A 26 -16.74 5.05 -2.50
CA ASN A 26 -17.40 3.82 -2.03
C ASN A 26 -16.81 2.56 -2.68
N TRP A 27 -15.60 2.64 -3.21
CA TRP A 27 -14.93 1.55 -3.92
C TRP A 27 -14.58 0.34 -3.05
N TRP A 28 -14.53 0.55 -1.74
CA TRP A 28 -14.21 -0.51 -0.79
C TRP A 28 -15.33 -0.75 0.23
N GLY A 29 -16.54 -0.31 -0.11
CA GLY A 29 -17.69 -0.30 0.79
C GLY A 29 -17.86 1.06 1.49
N GLU A 30 -18.69 1.07 2.52
CA GLU A 30 -18.90 2.28 3.34
C GLU A 30 -17.67 2.55 4.22
N THR A 31 -17.39 3.81 4.46
CA THR A 31 -16.31 4.24 5.35
C THR A 31 -16.88 5.05 6.51
N ASP A 32 -16.28 4.90 7.69
CA ASP A 32 -16.51 5.81 8.81
C ASP A 32 -16.06 7.24 8.44
N ASP A 33 -16.38 8.21 9.30
CA ASP A 33 -15.98 9.61 9.09
C ASP A 33 -14.46 9.73 8.85
N PRO A 34 -14.03 10.14 7.64
CA PRO A 34 -12.62 10.14 7.30
C PRO A 34 -11.76 11.09 8.14
N ASP A 35 -12.28 12.25 8.54
CA ASP A 35 -11.53 13.21 9.36
C ASP A 35 -11.27 12.61 10.75
N ARG A 36 -12.25 11.89 11.30
CA ARG A 36 -12.11 11.19 12.58
C ARG A 36 -11.20 9.96 12.49
N LEU A 37 -11.25 9.22 11.38
CA LEU A 37 -10.34 8.08 11.14
C LEU A 37 -8.89 8.54 11.12
N VAL A 38 -8.58 9.63 10.40
CA VAL A 38 -7.22 10.19 10.35
C VAL A 38 -6.79 10.71 11.73
N ALA A 39 -7.67 11.39 12.46
CA ALA A 39 -7.38 11.84 13.83
C ALA A 39 -7.07 10.63 14.75
N ARG A 40 -7.88 9.58 14.67
CA ARG A 40 -7.65 8.35 15.44
C ARG A 40 -6.35 7.65 15.08
N ALA A 41 -5.99 7.63 13.80
CA ALA A 41 -4.70 7.09 13.35
C ALA A 41 -3.51 7.80 14.02
N LEU A 42 -3.55 9.14 14.07
CA LEU A 42 -2.53 9.93 14.78
C LEU A 42 -2.47 9.60 16.28
N GLU A 43 -3.63 9.45 16.95
CA GLU A 43 -3.69 9.04 18.36
C GLU A 43 -3.08 7.66 18.61
N LEU A 44 -3.24 6.73 17.66
CA LEU A 44 -2.64 5.39 17.68
C LEU A 44 -1.15 5.38 17.34
N GLY A 45 -0.57 6.55 16.99
CA GLY A 45 0.84 6.72 16.66
C GLY A 45 1.18 6.37 15.21
N ILE A 46 0.21 6.29 14.32
CA ILE A 46 0.47 6.14 12.88
C ILE A 46 0.98 7.48 12.36
N THR A 47 2.16 7.47 11.73
CA THR A 47 2.82 8.67 11.22
C THR A 47 2.90 8.72 9.70
N PHE A 48 2.69 7.61 8.99
CA PHE A 48 2.81 7.52 7.54
C PHE A 48 1.43 7.42 6.88
N PHE A 49 1.11 8.38 6.00
CA PHE A 49 -0.16 8.48 5.28
C PHE A 49 0.08 8.32 3.78
N ASP A 50 -0.45 7.25 3.18
CA ASP A 50 -0.29 6.95 1.75
C ASP A 50 -1.57 7.29 0.98
N THR A 51 -1.47 8.28 0.10
CA THR A 51 -2.55 8.75 -0.76
C THR A 51 -2.15 8.71 -2.25
N GLY A 52 -2.89 9.37 -3.13
CA GLY A 52 -2.61 9.50 -4.55
C GLY A 52 -3.57 10.47 -5.24
N ASP A 53 -3.07 11.21 -6.22
CA ASP A 53 -3.85 12.20 -6.97
C ASP A 53 -5.05 11.59 -7.70
N ALA A 54 -4.92 10.35 -8.17
CA ALA A 54 -5.99 9.62 -8.84
C ALA A 54 -7.09 9.11 -7.89
N TYR A 55 -6.85 9.10 -6.57
CA TYR A 55 -7.82 8.63 -5.59
C TYR A 55 -8.96 9.63 -5.47
N ALA A 56 -10.18 9.18 -5.81
CA ALA A 56 -11.36 10.04 -5.87
C ALA A 56 -11.11 11.37 -6.63
N GLN A 57 -10.23 11.34 -7.65
CA GLN A 57 -9.86 12.49 -8.50
C GLN A 57 -9.32 13.69 -7.69
N GLY A 58 -8.43 13.44 -6.75
CA GLY A 58 -7.80 14.45 -5.89
C GLY A 58 -8.57 14.80 -4.62
N ARG A 59 -9.87 14.44 -4.52
CA ARG A 59 -10.66 14.68 -3.29
C ARG A 59 -10.08 13.98 -2.07
N ASN A 60 -9.43 12.83 -2.29
CA ASN A 60 -8.75 12.09 -1.22
C ASN A 60 -7.59 12.91 -0.63
N GLU A 61 -6.76 13.54 -1.46
CA GLU A 61 -5.69 14.42 -1.00
C GLU A 61 -6.24 15.67 -0.28
N GLU A 62 -7.35 16.25 -0.73
CA GLU A 62 -8.00 17.38 -0.05
C GLU A 62 -8.49 16.99 1.36
N LEU A 63 -9.06 15.79 1.48
CA LEU A 63 -9.49 15.23 2.75
C LEU A 63 -8.29 15.01 3.68
N VAL A 64 -7.25 14.36 3.20
CA VAL A 64 -6.03 14.09 3.97
C VAL A 64 -5.39 15.41 4.41
N GLY A 65 -5.23 16.38 3.49
CA GLY A 65 -4.66 17.69 3.79
C GLY A 65 -5.47 18.47 4.84
N ARG A 66 -6.81 18.36 4.81
CA ARG A 66 -7.68 18.97 5.83
C ARG A 66 -7.52 18.28 7.19
N ALA A 67 -7.55 16.95 7.20
CA ALA A 67 -7.48 16.16 8.43
C ALA A 67 -6.12 16.30 9.12
N LEU A 68 -5.02 16.37 8.35
CA LEU A 68 -3.67 16.53 8.87
C LEU A 68 -3.27 17.98 9.18
N ALA A 69 -4.12 18.98 8.86
CA ALA A 69 -3.78 20.40 9.02
C ALA A 69 -3.42 20.82 10.47
N ARG A 70 -3.79 20.02 11.47
CA ARG A 70 -3.48 20.26 12.89
C ARG A 70 -2.33 19.42 13.40
N ALA A 71 -1.82 18.49 12.60
CA ALA A 71 -0.66 17.68 12.96
C ALA A 71 0.63 18.49 12.80
N GLU A 72 1.62 18.20 13.64
CA GLU A 72 2.97 18.74 13.45
C GLU A 72 3.57 18.10 12.20
N ARG A 73 3.80 18.91 11.14
CA ARG A 73 4.22 18.42 9.82
C ARG A 73 5.48 17.55 9.86
N ASP A 74 6.41 17.88 10.74
CA ASP A 74 7.70 17.18 10.88
C ASP A 74 7.55 15.79 11.57
N ARG A 75 6.40 15.53 12.18
CA ARG A 75 6.12 14.24 12.84
C ARG A 75 5.36 13.26 11.97
N ILE A 76 4.93 13.68 10.79
CA ILE A 76 4.17 12.85 9.87
C ILE A 76 4.90 12.75 8.53
N GLN A 77 4.69 11.64 7.83
CA GLN A 77 5.15 11.40 6.48
C GLN A 77 3.94 11.31 5.55
N ILE A 78 3.97 12.07 4.48
CA ILE A 78 2.94 12.07 3.45
C ILE A 78 3.53 11.48 2.18
N SER A 79 2.92 10.38 1.73
CA SER A 79 3.20 9.77 0.43
C SER A 79 2.05 10.07 -0.52
N THR A 80 2.35 10.56 -1.72
CA THR A 80 1.37 10.67 -2.80
C THR A 80 1.92 10.16 -4.12
N LYS A 81 1.05 10.05 -5.13
CA LYS A 81 1.35 9.40 -6.41
C LYS A 81 0.87 10.25 -7.56
N PHE A 82 1.51 10.05 -8.74
CA PHE A 82 1.14 10.70 -10.00
C PHE A 82 1.28 9.72 -11.17
N GLY A 83 0.77 10.12 -12.33
CA GLY A 83 0.93 9.37 -13.56
C GLY A 83 -0.36 9.17 -14.32
N TYR A 84 -1.51 9.39 -13.71
CA TYR A 84 -2.79 9.36 -14.39
C TYR A 84 -3.24 10.78 -14.78
N GLU A 85 -3.84 10.91 -15.97
CA GLU A 85 -4.53 12.14 -16.33
C GLU A 85 -5.88 12.20 -15.60
N LEU A 86 -6.05 13.25 -14.80
CA LEU A 86 -7.31 13.49 -14.09
C LEU A 86 -8.26 14.22 -15.03
N ASP A 87 -9.35 13.58 -15.41
CA ASP A 87 -10.45 14.17 -16.18
C ASP A 87 -11.72 14.18 -15.31
N GLU A 88 -12.16 15.38 -14.91
CA GLU A 88 -13.38 15.57 -14.12
C GLU A 88 -14.64 15.02 -14.80
N ARG A 89 -14.64 14.91 -16.15
CA ARG A 89 -15.73 14.34 -16.93
C ARG A 89 -15.78 12.83 -16.90
N ARG A 90 -14.70 12.16 -16.50
CA ARG A 90 -14.64 10.72 -16.40
C ARG A 90 -15.24 10.27 -15.06
N ARG A 91 -16.21 9.34 -15.09
CA ARG A 91 -16.76 8.75 -13.87
C ARG A 91 -15.66 8.02 -13.11
N GLU A 92 -15.68 8.07 -11.78
CA GLU A 92 -14.70 7.40 -10.93
C GLU A 92 -14.56 5.90 -11.24
N HIS A 93 -15.61 5.30 -11.70
CA HIS A 93 -15.74 3.88 -12.05
C HIS A 93 -15.86 3.72 -13.58
N GLY A 94 -15.08 4.49 -14.32
CA GLY A 94 -15.10 4.48 -15.78
C GLY A 94 -14.59 3.17 -16.36
N GLU A 95 -15.03 2.87 -17.57
CA GLU A 95 -14.58 1.75 -18.36
C GLU A 95 -13.09 1.90 -18.72
N GLY A 96 -12.29 0.88 -18.39
CA GLY A 96 -10.88 0.79 -18.73
C GLY A 96 -9.91 1.59 -17.86
N GLU A 97 -8.62 1.37 -18.06
CA GLU A 97 -7.53 2.08 -17.39
C GLU A 97 -7.52 3.55 -17.80
N ARG A 98 -7.28 4.45 -16.86
CA ARG A 98 -7.14 5.88 -17.15
C ARG A 98 -5.91 6.13 -18.02
N PRO A 99 -5.93 7.11 -18.93
CA PRO A 99 -4.73 7.54 -19.64
C PRO A 99 -3.61 7.90 -18.65
N GLN A 100 -2.41 7.46 -18.97
CA GLN A 100 -1.22 7.76 -18.17
C GLN A 100 -0.36 8.82 -18.87
N ASN A 101 0.24 9.68 -18.07
CA ASN A 101 1.18 10.69 -18.52
C ASN A 101 2.35 10.78 -17.53
N PHE A 102 3.51 10.33 -17.96
CA PHE A 102 4.75 10.39 -17.19
C PHE A 102 5.75 11.38 -17.81
N SER A 103 5.27 12.45 -18.48
CA SER A 103 6.15 13.52 -18.92
C SER A 103 6.68 14.32 -17.72
N PRO A 104 7.90 14.91 -17.81
CA PRO A 104 8.44 15.78 -16.76
C PRO A 104 7.50 16.92 -16.38
N GLU A 105 6.87 17.55 -17.36
CA GLU A 105 5.94 18.66 -17.16
C GLU A 105 4.67 18.20 -16.42
N HIS A 106 4.21 16.98 -16.68
CA HIS A 106 3.07 16.41 -15.95
C HIS A 106 3.45 16.09 -14.51
N ALA A 107 4.61 15.48 -14.28
CA ALA A 107 5.11 15.17 -12.95
C ALA A 107 5.16 16.42 -12.06
N ARG A 108 5.71 17.53 -12.59
CA ARG A 108 5.75 18.83 -11.88
C ARG A 108 4.34 19.38 -11.60
N ARG A 109 3.50 19.49 -12.62
CA ARG A 109 2.14 20.03 -12.45
C ARG A 109 1.29 19.19 -11.48
N ALA A 110 1.40 17.87 -11.56
CA ALA A 110 0.69 16.95 -10.67
C ALA A 110 1.16 17.13 -9.22
N LEU A 111 2.48 17.21 -8.96
CA LEU A 111 3.01 17.47 -7.63
C LEU A 111 2.52 18.80 -7.08
N GLU A 112 2.62 19.89 -7.83
CA GLU A 112 2.16 21.20 -7.40
C GLU A 112 0.66 21.24 -7.11
N ALA A 113 -0.14 20.49 -7.87
CA ALA A 113 -1.55 20.33 -7.60
C ALA A 113 -1.79 19.50 -6.31
N SER A 114 -1.04 18.43 -6.11
CA SER A 114 -1.09 17.61 -4.88
C SER A 114 -0.70 18.40 -3.65
N LEU A 115 0.37 19.20 -3.71
CA LEU A 115 0.79 20.07 -2.59
C LEU A 115 -0.31 21.04 -2.18
N ARG A 116 -1.02 21.65 -3.16
CA ARG A 116 -2.16 22.54 -2.85
C ARG A 116 -3.31 21.79 -2.17
N ARG A 117 -3.68 20.58 -2.66
CA ARG A 117 -4.75 19.76 -2.07
C ARG A 117 -4.37 19.27 -0.67
N LEU A 118 -3.13 18.83 -0.50
CA LEU A 118 -2.57 18.35 0.78
C LEU A 118 -2.27 19.48 1.76
N ARG A 119 -2.30 20.77 1.31
CA ARG A 119 -2.01 21.95 2.15
C ARG A 119 -0.64 21.89 2.81
N THR A 120 0.38 21.50 2.04
CA THR A 120 1.76 21.37 2.49
C THR A 120 2.71 21.87 1.41
N ASP A 121 3.92 22.29 1.79
CA ASP A 121 4.94 22.76 0.86
C ASP A 121 5.78 21.62 0.28
N PHE A 122 5.76 20.45 0.91
CA PHE A 122 6.47 19.27 0.44
C PHE A 122 5.76 17.96 0.78
N VAL A 123 6.10 16.90 0.05
CA VAL A 123 5.76 15.51 0.39
C VAL A 123 7.01 14.72 0.74
N ASP A 124 6.89 13.74 1.63
CA ASP A 124 8.01 12.91 2.04
C ASP A 124 8.34 11.85 0.99
N LEU A 125 7.32 11.35 0.28
CA LEU A 125 7.48 10.38 -0.79
C LEU A 125 6.55 10.70 -1.96
N TYR A 126 7.13 10.83 -3.16
CA TYR A 126 6.39 11.02 -4.41
C TYR A 126 6.57 9.81 -5.33
N GLN A 127 5.50 9.13 -5.71
CA GLN A 127 5.58 7.85 -6.40
C GLN A 127 5.00 7.89 -7.81
N LEU A 128 5.65 7.22 -8.76
CA LEU A 128 5.05 6.88 -10.05
C LEU A 128 3.91 5.88 -9.79
N HIS A 129 2.71 6.16 -10.27
CA HIS A 129 1.51 5.36 -10.03
C HIS A 129 1.26 4.36 -11.16
N ASN A 130 1.52 3.09 -10.90
CA ASN A 130 1.38 2.00 -11.88
C ASN A 130 2.16 2.23 -13.19
N PRO A 131 3.42 2.70 -13.17
CA PRO A 131 4.14 2.98 -14.39
C PRO A 131 4.43 1.69 -15.17
N ARG A 132 4.41 1.80 -16.49
CA ARG A 132 4.92 0.75 -17.39
C ARG A 132 6.41 0.96 -17.64
N MET A 133 7.03 0.01 -18.31
CA MET A 133 8.47 0.00 -18.58
C MET A 133 8.95 1.25 -19.33
N ASP A 134 8.16 1.78 -20.23
CA ASP A 134 8.46 3.01 -20.96
C ASP A 134 8.63 4.22 -20.03
N ALA A 135 7.76 4.36 -19.02
CA ALA A 135 7.88 5.39 -17.98
C ALA A 135 9.12 5.17 -17.11
N ILE A 136 9.37 3.94 -16.67
CA ILE A 136 10.54 3.59 -15.84
C ILE A 136 11.88 3.91 -16.57
N ARG A 137 11.92 3.79 -17.90
CA ARG A 137 13.13 4.03 -18.70
C ARG A 137 13.36 5.50 -19.05
N ARG A 138 12.50 6.42 -18.68
CA ARG A 138 12.61 7.84 -19.02
C ARG A 138 13.65 8.57 -18.18
N ASP A 139 14.78 8.91 -18.76
CA ASP A 139 15.83 9.68 -18.06
C ASP A 139 15.40 11.10 -17.74
N ASP A 140 14.64 11.75 -18.63
CA ASP A 140 14.10 13.09 -18.46
C ASP A 140 13.11 13.17 -17.28
N LEU A 141 12.28 12.15 -17.08
CA LEU A 141 11.38 12.08 -15.93
C LEU A 141 12.16 12.01 -14.61
N PHE A 142 13.16 11.13 -14.53
CA PHE A 142 13.95 10.99 -13.30
C PHE A 142 14.82 12.23 -13.03
N ALA A 143 15.31 12.91 -14.07
CA ALA A 143 15.98 14.21 -13.92
C ALA A 143 15.03 15.29 -13.34
N GLU A 144 13.76 15.28 -13.75
CA GLU A 144 12.75 16.20 -13.18
C GLU A 144 12.44 15.86 -11.71
N LEU A 145 12.37 14.58 -11.34
CA LEU A 145 12.16 14.19 -9.94
C LEU A 145 13.34 14.65 -9.05
N GLU A 146 14.57 14.56 -9.55
CA GLU A 146 15.75 15.11 -8.87
C GLU A 146 15.65 16.64 -8.72
N ALA A 147 15.26 17.37 -9.78
CA ALA A 147 15.07 18.82 -9.72
C ALA A 147 14.01 19.21 -8.70
N LEU A 148 12.88 18.50 -8.65
CA LEU A 148 11.81 18.73 -7.66
C LEU A 148 12.27 18.44 -6.22
N ARG A 149 13.18 17.47 -6.04
CA ARG A 149 13.82 17.21 -4.75
C ARG A 149 14.75 18.34 -4.35
N ASP A 150 15.56 18.82 -5.27
CA ASP A 150 16.48 19.93 -5.03
C ASP A 150 15.74 21.26 -4.74
N GLU A 151 14.53 21.42 -5.30
CA GLU A 151 13.60 22.52 -4.96
C GLU A 151 12.94 22.35 -3.57
N GLY A 152 13.12 21.21 -2.92
CA GLY A 152 12.53 20.92 -1.60
C GLY A 152 11.03 20.57 -1.65
N LYS A 153 10.45 20.30 -2.83
CA LYS A 153 9.03 19.95 -2.99
C LYS A 153 8.75 18.49 -2.66
N LEU A 154 9.75 17.63 -2.72
CA LEU A 154 9.70 16.23 -2.26
C LEU A 154 11.02 15.86 -1.58
N ARG A 155 10.96 14.91 -0.64
CA ARG A 155 12.18 14.39 0.02
C ARG A 155 12.73 13.18 -0.71
N HIS A 156 11.85 12.25 -1.05
CA HIS A 156 12.18 11.00 -1.72
C HIS A 156 11.18 10.71 -2.84
N TYR A 157 11.60 9.93 -3.83
CA TYR A 157 10.69 9.41 -4.84
C TYR A 157 10.75 7.90 -4.94
N GLY A 158 9.67 7.30 -5.46
CA GLY A 158 9.48 5.88 -5.53
C GLY A 158 8.58 5.45 -6.67
N VAL A 159 8.27 4.16 -6.67
CA VAL A 159 7.36 3.54 -7.63
C VAL A 159 6.31 2.73 -6.89
N ALA A 160 5.04 2.98 -7.18
CA ALA A 160 3.93 2.13 -6.78
C ALA A 160 3.53 1.26 -7.99
N LEU A 161 3.85 -0.02 -7.92
CA LEU A 161 3.56 -0.97 -8.99
C LEU A 161 2.06 -1.25 -9.11
N GLY A 162 1.61 -1.64 -10.28
CA GLY A 162 0.22 -1.98 -10.56
C GLY A 162 -0.27 -3.21 -9.79
N PRO A 163 -1.60 -3.46 -9.82
CA PRO A 163 -2.20 -4.59 -9.12
C PRO A 163 -1.93 -5.94 -9.81
N ALA A 164 -1.46 -5.93 -11.06
CA ALA A 164 -1.15 -7.16 -11.77
C ALA A 164 0.12 -7.80 -11.17
N ILE A 165 0.00 -9.04 -10.75
CA ILE A 165 1.14 -9.87 -10.41
C ILE A 165 1.91 -10.12 -11.71
N GLY A 166 3.17 -9.68 -11.78
CA GLY A 166 3.99 -9.84 -12.99
C GLY A 166 4.74 -8.58 -13.45
N TRP A 167 4.64 -7.47 -12.75
CA TRP A 167 5.44 -6.26 -13.01
C TRP A 167 6.84 -6.35 -12.39
N ARG A 168 7.39 -7.55 -12.46
CA ARG A 168 8.66 -7.88 -11.84
C ARG A 168 9.82 -7.09 -12.44
N GLU A 169 9.85 -6.96 -13.76
CA GLU A 169 10.94 -6.26 -14.45
C GLU A 169 10.92 -4.76 -14.13
N GLU A 170 9.75 -4.13 -14.15
CA GLU A 170 9.57 -2.73 -13.77
C GLU A 170 10.08 -2.45 -12.37
N GLY A 171 9.70 -3.30 -11.40
CA GLY A 171 10.15 -3.17 -10.03
C GLY A 171 11.65 -3.35 -9.85
N LEU A 172 12.26 -4.34 -10.49
CA LEU A 172 13.70 -4.57 -10.43
C LEU A 172 14.49 -3.42 -11.09
N ILE A 173 14.07 -2.93 -12.25
CA ILE A 173 14.72 -1.77 -12.89
C ILE A 173 14.58 -0.51 -12.05
N ALA A 174 13.41 -0.28 -11.45
CA ALA A 174 13.20 0.84 -10.52
C ALA A 174 14.18 0.79 -9.34
N LEU A 175 14.35 -0.37 -8.71
CA LEU A 175 15.24 -0.56 -7.58
C LEU A 175 16.72 -0.52 -7.98
N GLU A 176 17.13 -1.28 -9.00
CA GLU A 176 18.54 -1.53 -9.28
C GLU A 176 19.15 -0.49 -10.22
N THR A 177 18.38 0.04 -11.18
CA THR A 177 18.86 1.01 -12.17
C THR A 177 18.50 2.44 -11.78
N ARG A 178 17.23 2.70 -11.42
CA ARG A 178 16.76 4.05 -11.05
C ARG A 178 17.06 4.40 -9.59
N ARG A 179 17.42 3.42 -8.78
CA ARG A 179 17.79 3.62 -7.39
C ARG A 179 16.72 4.39 -6.60
N VAL A 180 15.44 4.09 -6.87
CA VAL A 180 14.33 4.71 -6.13
C VAL A 180 14.42 4.39 -4.65
N SER A 181 14.01 5.34 -3.81
CA SER A 181 14.02 5.17 -2.34
C SER A 181 12.92 4.25 -1.83
N ALA A 182 11.85 4.07 -2.62
CA ALA A 182 10.69 3.29 -2.24
C ALA A 182 10.13 2.47 -3.40
N LEU A 183 9.70 1.24 -3.11
CA LEU A 183 8.86 0.46 -4.00
C LEU A 183 7.62 -0.01 -3.24
N GLN A 184 6.43 0.36 -3.73
CA GLN A 184 5.16 -0.13 -3.21
C GLN A 184 4.65 -1.27 -4.09
N THR A 185 4.37 -2.41 -3.49
CA THR A 185 3.94 -3.64 -4.20
C THR A 185 2.91 -4.42 -3.40
N VAL A 186 2.13 -5.28 -4.07
CA VAL A 186 1.31 -6.29 -3.40
C VAL A 186 2.25 -7.31 -2.75
N TYR A 187 2.11 -7.49 -1.44
CA TYR A 187 2.86 -8.49 -0.70
C TYR A 187 2.08 -8.90 0.56
N ASN A 188 1.74 -10.17 0.67
CA ASN A 188 1.01 -10.72 1.81
C ASN A 188 1.21 -12.24 1.90
N LEU A 189 0.69 -12.86 2.96
CA LEU A 189 0.80 -14.31 3.21
C LEU A 189 0.40 -15.19 2.00
N LEU A 190 -0.55 -14.74 1.18
CA LEU A 190 -1.09 -15.52 0.06
C LEU A 190 -0.45 -15.14 -1.29
N GLU A 191 0.16 -13.95 -1.40
CA GLU A 191 0.70 -13.36 -2.62
C GLU A 191 2.13 -12.85 -2.34
N GLN A 192 3.13 -13.73 -2.46
CA GLN A 192 4.52 -13.44 -2.11
C GLN A 192 5.37 -13.08 -3.35
N ALA A 193 5.16 -13.75 -4.49
CA ALA A 193 5.86 -13.42 -5.73
C ALA A 193 5.15 -12.26 -6.46
N PRO A 194 5.91 -11.32 -7.09
CA PRO A 194 7.37 -11.20 -7.15
C PRO A 194 7.98 -10.41 -5.98
N GLY A 195 7.26 -10.22 -4.87
CA GLY A 195 7.70 -9.42 -3.71
C GLY A 195 9.03 -9.90 -3.13
N ASP A 196 9.28 -11.20 -3.11
CA ASP A 196 10.54 -11.76 -2.61
C ASP A 196 11.76 -11.30 -3.43
N ASP A 197 11.61 -11.17 -4.76
CA ASP A 197 12.65 -10.61 -5.62
C ASP A 197 12.91 -9.13 -5.28
N PHE A 198 11.85 -8.38 -5.02
CA PHE A 198 11.95 -6.97 -4.65
C PHE A 198 12.59 -6.79 -3.27
N LEU A 199 12.28 -7.62 -2.30
CA LEU A 199 12.94 -7.62 -0.99
C LEU A 199 14.43 -7.91 -1.11
N ALA A 200 14.80 -8.88 -1.95
CA ALA A 200 16.19 -9.17 -2.23
C ALA A 200 16.93 -7.99 -2.89
N ALA A 201 16.29 -7.31 -3.86
CA ALA A 201 16.83 -6.12 -4.50
C ALA A 201 16.91 -4.93 -3.54
N ALA A 202 15.88 -4.69 -2.74
CA ALA A 202 15.83 -3.61 -1.76
C ALA A 202 16.97 -3.69 -0.74
N ARG A 203 17.27 -4.88 -0.24
CA ARG A 203 18.44 -5.10 0.67
C ARG A 203 19.77 -4.69 0.02
N ARG A 204 19.92 -4.86 -1.30
CA ARG A 204 21.15 -4.45 -2.03
C ARG A 204 21.20 -2.96 -2.31
N THR A 205 20.05 -2.34 -2.54
CA THR A 205 19.95 -0.93 -3.00
C THR A 205 19.69 0.05 -1.88
N GLY A 206 19.21 -0.43 -0.73
CA GLY A 206 18.80 0.41 0.39
C GLY A 206 17.38 0.97 0.27
N ALA A 207 16.59 0.55 -0.71
CA ALA A 207 15.20 0.99 -0.83
C ALA A 207 14.31 0.39 0.27
N GLY A 208 13.24 1.11 0.64
CA GLY A 208 12.19 0.59 1.52
C GLY A 208 11.06 -0.02 0.70
N ILE A 209 10.62 -1.23 1.06
CA ILE A 209 9.43 -1.86 0.46
C ILE A 209 8.20 -1.50 1.28
N MET A 210 7.17 -0.96 0.61
CA MET A 210 5.85 -0.72 1.16
C MET A 210 4.93 -1.86 0.71
N ALA A 211 4.47 -2.67 1.66
CA ALA A 211 3.55 -3.77 1.35
C ALA A 211 2.11 -3.28 1.33
N ARG A 212 1.52 -3.18 0.12
CA ARG A 212 0.09 -2.89 -0.03
C ARG A 212 -0.73 -4.16 -0.15
N VAL A 213 -2.07 -4.05 0.07
CA VAL A 213 -2.98 -5.19 0.12
C VAL A 213 -2.52 -6.26 1.14
N PRO A 214 -2.05 -5.84 2.33
CA PRO A 214 -1.40 -6.75 3.27
C PRO A 214 -2.34 -7.83 3.82
N THR A 215 -3.65 -7.58 3.78
CA THR A 215 -4.69 -8.54 4.21
C THR A 215 -5.33 -9.31 3.05
N SER A 216 -4.69 -9.33 1.85
CA SER A 216 -5.21 -9.98 0.64
C SER A 216 -6.66 -9.59 0.34
N SER A 217 -6.93 -8.28 0.24
CA SER A 217 -8.26 -7.71 -0.01
C SER A 217 -9.32 -8.10 1.04
N GLY A 218 -8.91 -8.26 2.28
CA GLY A 218 -9.78 -8.58 3.42
C GLY A 218 -9.95 -10.07 3.69
N LEU A 219 -9.37 -10.96 2.88
CA LEU A 219 -9.40 -12.40 3.15
C LEU A 219 -8.81 -12.75 4.52
N LEU A 220 -7.69 -12.13 4.89
CA LEU A 220 -6.98 -12.36 6.15
C LEU A 220 -7.57 -11.56 7.34
N GLU A 221 -8.78 -11.04 7.21
CA GLU A 221 -9.46 -10.27 8.26
C GLU A 221 -10.60 -11.03 8.94
N ASP A 222 -10.71 -12.33 8.69
CA ASP A 222 -11.73 -13.23 9.28
C ASP A 222 -13.20 -12.77 9.13
N LYS A 223 -13.48 -11.91 8.16
CA LYS A 223 -14.80 -11.32 7.95
C LYS A 223 -15.59 -11.93 6.79
N TYR A 224 -15.01 -12.87 6.06
CA TYR A 224 -15.66 -13.51 4.90
C TYR A 224 -16.07 -14.94 5.19
N THR A 225 -17.19 -15.32 4.57
CA THR A 225 -17.69 -16.70 4.51
C THR A 225 -17.79 -17.14 3.05
N PRO A 226 -17.96 -18.44 2.78
CA PRO A 226 -18.21 -18.91 1.41
C PRO A 226 -19.42 -18.25 0.72
N GLU A 227 -20.36 -17.68 1.44
CA GLU A 227 -21.57 -17.02 0.94
C GLU A 227 -21.37 -15.51 0.72
N THR A 228 -20.25 -14.95 1.16
CA THR A 228 -19.99 -13.50 1.05
C THR A 228 -20.12 -13.02 -0.40
N THR A 229 -20.82 -11.91 -0.57
CA THR A 229 -21.00 -11.20 -1.85
C THR A 229 -20.60 -9.73 -1.66
N PHE A 230 -20.18 -9.10 -2.75
CA PHE A 230 -19.76 -7.71 -2.75
C PHE A 230 -20.77 -6.82 -3.48
N GLY A 231 -21.02 -5.64 -2.94
CA GLY A 231 -21.96 -4.69 -3.50
C GLY A 231 -21.58 -4.20 -4.91
N PRO A 232 -22.50 -3.52 -5.63
CA PRO A 232 -22.30 -3.17 -7.03
C PRO A 232 -21.18 -2.14 -7.26
N THR A 233 -20.84 -1.35 -6.26
CA THR A 233 -19.74 -0.37 -6.31
C THR A 233 -18.44 -0.88 -5.73
N ASP A 234 -18.46 -2.01 -5.03
CA ASP A 234 -17.29 -2.58 -4.39
C ASP A 234 -16.33 -3.17 -5.42
N HIS A 235 -15.06 -2.74 -5.38
CA HIS A 235 -14.03 -3.21 -6.29
C HIS A 235 -13.82 -4.74 -6.25
N ARG A 236 -14.04 -5.36 -5.09
CA ARG A 236 -13.90 -6.81 -4.89
C ARG A 236 -14.92 -7.65 -5.68
N ARG A 237 -16.01 -7.06 -6.14
CA ARG A 237 -17.01 -7.75 -6.99
C ARG A 237 -16.41 -8.33 -8.27
N HIS A 238 -15.29 -7.77 -8.75
CA HIS A 238 -14.59 -8.24 -9.95
C HIS A 238 -13.75 -9.50 -9.71
N ARG A 239 -13.55 -9.88 -8.44
CA ARG A 239 -12.83 -11.09 -8.10
C ARG A 239 -13.67 -12.33 -8.47
N PRO A 240 -13.06 -13.34 -9.13
CA PRO A 240 -13.78 -14.59 -9.40
C PRO A 240 -14.15 -15.29 -8.09
N ARG A 241 -15.25 -16.04 -8.10
CA ARG A 241 -15.70 -16.79 -6.90
C ARG A 241 -14.62 -17.72 -6.35
N ALA A 242 -13.83 -18.32 -7.24
CA ALA A 242 -12.69 -19.17 -6.87
C ALA A 242 -11.72 -18.46 -5.93
N TRP A 243 -11.42 -17.16 -6.15
CA TRP A 243 -10.55 -16.38 -5.28
C TRP A 243 -11.02 -16.39 -3.82
N LEU A 244 -12.34 -16.24 -3.57
CA LEU A 244 -12.88 -16.25 -2.23
C LEU A 244 -12.82 -17.66 -1.61
N VAL A 245 -13.29 -18.66 -2.34
CA VAL A 245 -13.39 -20.05 -1.81
C VAL A 245 -12.00 -20.63 -1.56
N GLU A 246 -11.10 -20.53 -2.52
CA GLU A 246 -9.71 -20.98 -2.37
C GLU A 246 -8.96 -20.17 -1.30
N GLY A 247 -9.21 -18.85 -1.25
CA GLY A 247 -8.63 -17.97 -0.23
C GLY A 247 -9.01 -18.42 1.19
N LEU A 248 -10.28 -18.70 1.43
CA LEU A 248 -10.75 -19.19 2.73
C LEU A 248 -10.12 -20.56 3.09
N GLN A 249 -9.98 -21.47 2.12
CA GLN A 249 -9.31 -22.74 2.36
C GLN A 249 -7.83 -22.55 2.74
N LYS A 250 -7.13 -21.62 2.09
CA LYS A 250 -5.73 -21.27 2.44
C LYS A 250 -5.64 -20.68 3.85
N ILE A 251 -6.59 -19.85 4.25
CA ILE A 251 -6.63 -19.25 5.59
C ILE A 251 -6.82 -20.34 6.66
N GLU A 252 -7.65 -21.35 6.42
CA GLU A 252 -7.80 -22.47 7.35
C GLU A 252 -6.46 -23.23 7.59
N ARG A 253 -5.58 -23.29 6.58
CA ARG A 253 -4.22 -23.86 6.74
C ARG A 253 -3.31 -22.98 7.59
N LEU A 254 -3.63 -21.69 7.69
CA LEU A 254 -2.86 -20.68 8.44
C LEU A 254 -3.39 -20.44 9.87
N ARG A 255 -4.46 -21.13 10.30
CA ARG A 255 -5.08 -20.92 11.63
C ARG A 255 -4.11 -21.09 12.81
N PHE A 256 -3.03 -21.84 12.64
CA PHE A 256 -1.98 -21.98 13.67
C PHE A 256 -1.27 -20.67 14.02
N LEU A 257 -1.41 -19.64 13.17
CA LEU A 257 -0.86 -18.29 13.42
C LEU A 257 -1.69 -17.48 14.41
N VAL A 258 -2.92 -17.88 14.70
CA VAL A 258 -3.80 -17.19 15.65
C VAL A 258 -3.47 -17.63 17.08
N ILE A 259 -3.27 -16.66 17.97
CA ILE A 259 -3.12 -16.88 19.40
C ILE A 259 -4.30 -16.20 20.09
N GLU A 260 -5.19 -16.98 20.67
CA GLU A 260 -6.42 -16.47 21.27
C GLU A 260 -6.13 -15.38 22.32
N GLY A 261 -6.76 -14.22 22.15
CA GLY A 261 -6.59 -13.05 23.02
C GLY A 261 -5.29 -12.27 22.84
N GLU A 262 -4.35 -12.74 21.98
CA GLU A 262 -3.03 -12.10 21.82
C GLU A 262 -2.69 -11.72 20.37
N ARG A 263 -3.06 -12.54 19.40
CA ARG A 263 -2.75 -12.30 17.99
C ARG A 263 -3.84 -12.85 17.08
N SER A 264 -4.59 -11.95 16.43
CA SER A 264 -5.59 -12.32 15.43
C SER A 264 -4.95 -12.79 14.12
N MET A 265 -5.75 -13.30 13.16
CA MET A 265 -5.29 -13.62 11.81
C MET A 265 -4.79 -12.38 11.09
N THR A 266 -5.47 -11.25 11.22
CA THR A 266 -5.06 -9.96 10.65
C THR A 266 -3.71 -9.54 11.17
N GLN A 267 -3.55 -9.56 12.49
CA GLN A 267 -2.29 -9.19 13.13
C GLN A 267 -1.16 -10.13 12.76
N ALA A 268 -1.42 -11.44 12.68
CA ALA A 268 -0.44 -12.42 12.20
C ALA A 268 0.01 -12.12 10.77
N ALA A 269 -0.94 -11.79 9.88
CA ALA A 269 -0.62 -11.43 8.50
C ALA A 269 0.27 -10.19 8.40
N LEU A 270 -0.05 -9.13 9.15
CA LEU A 270 0.77 -7.92 9.19
C LEU A 270 2.15 -8.17 9.81
N LYS A 271 2.21 -8.94 10.90
CA LYS A 271 3.48 -9.34 11.55
C LYS A 271 4.38 -10.12 10.61
N TRP A 272 3.82 -11.12 9.92
CA TRP A 272 4.59 -11.88 8.94
C TRP A 272 5.27 -10.99 7.91
N ILE A 273 4.55 -10.00 7.35
CA ILE A 273 5.13 -9.03 6.41
C ILE A 273 6.21 -8.20 7.10
N LEU A 274 5.92 -7.64 8.28
CA LEU A 274 6.82 -6.75 9.00
C LEU A 274 8.11 -7.44 9.46
N GLN A 275 8.13 -8.77 9.57
CA GLN A 275 9.33 -9.56 9.88
C GLN A 275 10.20 -9.81 8.64
N GLN A 276 9.73 -9.49 7.41
CA GLN A 276 10.55 -9.66 6.21
C GLN A 276 11.60 -8.54 6.09
N PRO A 277 12.89 -8.87 5.96
CA PRO A 277 13.95 -7.87 5.81
C PRO A 277 13.78 -7.04 4.53
N GLY A 278 13.76 -5.73 4.66
CA GLY A 278 13.55 -4.79 3.55
C GLY A 278 12.15 -4.15 3.52
N ILE A 279 11.20 -4.67 4.31
CA ILE A 279 9.90 -4.03 4.50
C ILE A 279 10.08 -2.75 5.35
N ALA A 280 9.60 -1.64 4.82
CA ALA A 280 9.54 -0.37 5.53
C ALA A 280 8.24 -0.25 6.34
N ASN A 281 7.10 -0.54 5.73
CA ASN A 281 5.80 -0.55 6.39
C ASN A 281 4.77 -1.40 5.63
N VAL A 282 3.64 -1.64 6.28
CA VAL A 282 2.44 -2.19 5.66
C VAL A 282 1.43 -1.07 5.44
N VAL A 283 0.73 -1.09 4.30
CA VAL A 283 -0.25 -0.07 3.89
C VAL A 283 -1.64 -0.72 3.74
N PRO A 284 -2.33 -1.01 4.85
CA PRO A 284 -3.69 -1.52 4.80
C PRO A 284 -4.66 -0.45 4.33
N THR A 285 -5.75 -0.86 3.67
CA THR A 285 -6.88 0.00 3.37
C THR A 285 -7.77 0.06 4.60
N VAL A 286 -8.04 1.26 5.10
CA VAL A 286 -8.82 1.49 6.32
C VAL A 286 -10.20 2.04 5.94
N THR A 287 -11.26 1.42 6.46
CA THR A 287 -12.65 1.87 6.26
C THR A 287 -13.39 2.14 7.57
N SER A 288 -12.93 1.56 8.68
CA SER A 288 -13.60 1.70 9.98
C SER A 288 -12.62 1.87 11.14
N PHE A 289 -13.13 2.38 12.26
CA PHE A 289 -12.35 2.47 13.51
C PHE A 289 -11.90 1.10 13.99
N ALA A 290 -12.75 0.08 13.86
CA ALA A 290 -12.41 -1.28 14.26
C ALA A 290 -11.24 -1.85 13.45
N GLU A 291 -11.27 -1.68 12.12
CA GLU A 291 -10.14 -2.08 11.27
C GLU A 291 -8.85 -1.29 11.62
N LEU A 292 -8.98 0.02 11.82
CA LEU A 292 -7.84 0.86 12.18
C LEU A 292 -7.17 0.40 13.48
N GLU A 293 -7.96 0.12 14.51
CA GLU A 293 -7.46 -0.34 15.81
C GLU A 293 -6.85 -1.74 15.72
N GLU A 294 -7.48 -2.63 14.95
CA GLU A 294 -6.98 -3.97 14.68
C GLU A 294 -5.62 -3.93 13.97
N PHE A 295 -5.49 -3.12 12.91
CA PHE A 295 -4.23 -2.98 12.18
C PHE A 295 -3.14 -2.34 13.05
N ALA A 296 -3.46 -1.28 13.78
CA ALA A 296 -2.52 -0.63 14.68
C ALA A 296 -2.05 -1.57 15.81
N GLY A 297 -2.95 -2.42 16.28
CA GLY A 297 -2.67 -3.44 17.30
C GLY A 297 -1.63 -4.47 16.86
N ALA A 298 -1.44 -4.67 15.56
CA ALA A 298 -0.38 -5.53 15.05
C ALA A 298 1.02 -5.14 15.54
N ALA A 299 1.26 -3.86 15.82
CA ALA A 299 2.55 -3.40 16.35
C ALA A 299 2.87 -4.01 17.71
N ASP A 300 1.87 -4.30 18.53
CA ASP A 300 2.01 -4.80 19.90
C ASP A 300 1.76 -6.31 19.99
N ALA A 301 1.16 -6.94 18.97
CA ALA A 301 0.95 -8.38 18.91
C ALA A 301 2.28 -9.16 18.91
N PRO A 302 2.31 -10.41 19.39
CA PRO A 302 3.51 -11.27 19.36
C PRO A 302 4.02 -11.46 17.93
N ASP A 303 5.33 -11.42 17.76
CA ASP A 303 5.98 -11.76 16.49
C ASP A 303 5.76 -13.25 16.18
N LEU A 304 5.82 -13.66 14.92
CA LEU A 304 5.79 -15.06 14.52
C LEU A 304 7.11 -15.74 14.95
N SER A 305 7.01 -16.95 15.47
CA SER A 305 8.17 -17.78 15.79
C SER A 305 8.87 -18.28 14.51
N GLU A 306 10.12 -18.73 14.63
CA GLU A 306 10.84 -19.34 13.51
C GLU A 306 10.09 -20.56 12.95
N GLU A 307 9.51 -21.40 13.81
CA GLU A 307 8.71 -22.55 13.40
C GLU A 307 7.45 -22.13 12.62
N GLU A 308 6.76 -21.06 13.05
CA GLU A 308 5.61 -20.50 12.32
C GLU A 308 6.03 -19.95 10.95
N LEU A 309 7.16 -19.25 10.86
CA LEU A 309 7.70 -18.71 9.61
C LEU A 309 8.07 -19.84 8.63
N GLU A 310 8.77 -20.87 9.09
CA GLU A 310 9.12 -22.05 8.29
C GLU A 310 7.86 -22.76 7.78
N ARG A 311 6.87 -22.97 8.64
CA ARG A 311 5.62 -23.62 8.27
C ARG A 311 4.83 -22.81 7.23
N VAL A 312 4.83 -21.47 7.32
CA VAL A 312 4.24 -20.59 6.28
C VAL A 312 4.96 -20.78 4.95
N ALA A 313 6.29 -20.81 4.96
CA ALA A 313 7.09 -20.99 3.74
C ALA A 313 6.81 -22.35 3.09
N GLU A 314 6.72 -23.43 3.88
CA GLU A 314 6.37 -24.76 3.38
C GLU A 314 4.96 -24.82 2.78
N LEU A 315 3.96 -24.22 3.44
CA LEU A 315 2.60 -24.15 2.92
C LEU A 315 2.55 -23.35 1.61
N HIS A 316 3.23 -22.22 1.55
CA HIS A 316 3.28 -21.40 0.33
C HIS A 316 3.93 -22.16 -0.83
N ALA A 317 5.04 -22.87 -0.61
CA ALA A 317 5.74 -23.67 -1.61
C ALA A 317 4.86 -24.79 -2.21
N ARG A 318 3.87 -25.27 -1.43
CA ARG A 318 2.89 -26.29 -1.85
C ARG A 318 1.54 -25.70 -2.25
N ALA A 319 1.45 -24.39 -2.55
CA ALA A 319 0.22 -23.68 -2.84
C ALA A 319 -0.86 -23.93 -1.76
N PHE A 320 -0.46 -24.07 -0.50
CA PHE A 320 -1.27 -24.35 0.68
C PHE A 320 -2.03 -25.71 0.63
N ASP A 321 -1.62 -26.61 -0.23
CA ASP A 321 -2.32 -27.89 -0.52
C ASP A 321 -3.82 -27.67 -0.87
N VAL A 322 -4.11 -26.58 -1.55
CA VAL A 322 -5.46 -26.24 -2.05
C VAL A 322 -5.48 -26.46 -3.56
N GLU A 323 -6.37 -27.35 -4.02
CA GLU A 323 -6.59 -27.57 -5.43
C GLU A 323 -7.29 -26.36 -6.06
N PRO A 324 -6.83 -25.85 -7.24
CA PRO A 324 -7.54 -24.79 -7.94
C PRO A 324 -8.97 -25.21 -8.25
N ALA A 325 -9.94 -24.30 -8.00
CA ALA A 325 -11.32 -24.57 -8.36
C ALA A 325 -11.40 -24.82 -9.88
N ARG A 326 -12.09 -25.88 -10.27
CA ARG A 326 -12.34 -26.16 -11.70
C ARG A 326 -13.16 -25.02 -12.28
N ALA A 327 -12.66 -24.43 -13.38
CA ALA A 327 -13.31 -23.33 -14.08
C ALA A 327 -14.70 -23.70 -14.61
#